data_955ef2487ddf6b93f8bbfae479b813a2
#
_entry.id   955ef2487ddf6b93f8bbfae479b813a2
#
_cell.length_a   1.000
_cell.length_b   1.000
_cell.length_c   1.000
_cell.angle_alpha   90.00
_cell.angle_beta   90.00
_cell.angle_gamma   90.00
#
_symmetry.space_group_name_H-M   'P 1'
#
loop_
_entity.id
_entity.type
_entity.pdbx_description
1 polymer ?
#
loop_
_entity_poly.entity_id
_entity_poly.type
_entity_poly.pdbx_seq_one_letter_code
_entity_poly.pdbx_strand_id
1 'polypeptide(L)'
;MKLSHGHLKTAYFKLKYSYRFKNFLSQKSKITISEGYVLSHFNYCDLIYNNITEFLKQKIQKTQNTCIRFIFGLRKYDHISSSFIELKTLNMEERRTVHGLTMMHKIVNNIAPTYLTSKIRYHNNLHNYNTRNKNKIVVGISRTAMYDHSFFPTFSRLYNDLNAIKNSSEFSVSTIKNHARIFVINKRI
;
A
#
# COMPACT_ATOMS: atom_id res chain seq x y z
N MET A 1 17.30 -6.69 -2.76
CA MET A 1 17.59 -6.20 -1.40
C MET A 1 18.42 -4.92 -1.33
N LYS A 2 19.28 -4.59 -2.31
CA LYS A 2 20.05 -3.33 -2.34
C LYS A 2 19.17 -2.07 -2.55
N LEU A 3 18.08 -2.16 -3.31
CA LEU A 3 17.19 -1.03 -3.62
C LEU A 3 16.52 -0.43 -2.38
N SER A 4 15.98 -1.25 -1.47
CA SER A 4 15.30 -0.76 -0.27
C SER A 4 16.22 -0.01 0.71
N HIS A 5 17.51 -0.41 0.79
CA HIS A 5 18.50 0.26 1.63
C HIS A 5 18.90 1.63 1.09
N GLY A 6 19.01 1.76 -0.24
CA GLY A 6 19.28 3.04 -0.91
C GLY A 6 18.14 4.04 -0.69
N HIS A 7 16.90 3.62 -0.90
CA HIS A 7 15.72 4.46 -0.69
C HIS A 7 15.58 4.93 0.76
N LEU A 8 15.85 4.06 1.74
CA LEU A 8 15.87 4.44 3.15
C LEU A 8 16.91 5.51 3.45
N LYS A 9 18.16 5.34 3.00
CA LYS A 9 19.23 6.34 3.20
C LYS A 9 18.84 7.68 2.61
N THR A 10 18.34 7.68 1.37
CA THR A 10 17.91 8.91 0.68
C THR A 10 16.76 9.58 1.40
N ALA A 11 15.74 8.83 1.82
CA ALA A 11 14.61 9.38 2.56
C ALA A 11 15.04 10.00 3.91
N TYR A 12 15.91 9.33 4.67
CA TYR A 12 16.46 9.88 5.91
C TYR A 12 17.30 11.12 5.69
N PHE A 13 18.12 11.14 4.65
CA PHE A 13 18.93 12.32 4.30
C PHE A 13 18.02 13.53 3.99
N LYS A 14 17.01 13.33 3.14
CA LYS A 14 16.04 14.35 2.76
C LYS A 14 15.27 14.88 3.99
N LEU A 15 14.82 13.97 4.86
CA LEU A 15 14.14 14.35 6.08
C LEU A 15 15.04 15.14 7.02
N LYS A 16 16.28 14.71 7.24
CA LYS A 16 17.27 15.43 8.05
C LYS A 16 17.52 16.85 7.50
N TYR A 17 17.58 16.98 6.18
CA TYR A 17 17.74 18.27 5.54
C TYR A 17 16.52 19.18 5.78
N SER A 18 15.31 18.63 5.63
CA SER A 18 14.06 19.36 5.87
C SER A 18 13.94 19.87 7.32
N TYR A 19 14.47 19.13 8.30
CA TYR A 19 14.47 19.55 9.71
C TYR A 19 15.21 20.86 9.97
N ARG A 20 16.17 21.24 9.13
CA ARG A 20 16.91 22.53 9.29
C ARG A 20 15.97 23.72 9.11
N PHE A 21 14.93 23.57 8.33
CA PHE A 21 13.97 24.61 8.00
C PHE A 21 12.65 24.51 8.77
N LYS A 22 12.57 23.60 9.77
CA LYS A 22 11.30 23.28 10.46
C LYS A 22 10.59 24.51 11.04
N ASN A 23 11.33 25.52 11.50
CA ASN A 23 10.78 26.71 12.14
C ASN A 23 10.25 27.74 11.13
N PHE A 24 10.69 27.67 9.87
CA PHE A 24 10.28 28.59 8.80
C PHE A 24 9.13 28.06 7.96
N LEU A 25 8.80 26.77 8.10
CA LEU A 25 7.81 26.09 7.27
C LEU A 25 6.45 26.06 7.96
N SER A 26 5.41 26.41 7.19
CA SER A 26 4.02 26.19 7.61
C SER A 26 3.72 24.69 7.73
N GLN A 27 2.69 24.31 8.50
CA GLN A 27 2.27 22.91 8.62
C GLN A 27 1.92 22.31 7.24
N LYS A 28 1.22 23.07 6.40
CA LYS A 28 0.89 22.66 5.02
C LYS A 28 2.14 22.36 4.19
N SER A 29 3.15 23.22 4.25
CA SER A 29 4.42 23.01 3.55
C SER A 29 5.15 21.76 4.07
N LYS A 30 5.14 21.52 5.38
CA LYS A 30 5.72 20.32 5.99
C LYS A 30 5.03 19.04 5.51
N ILE A 31 3.70 19.05 5.37
CA ILE A 31 2.94 17.92 4.82
C ILE A 31 3.38 17.66 3.37
N THR A 32 3.40 18.69 2.53
CA THR A 32 3.79 18.58 1.11
C THR A 32 5.23 18.03 0.97
N ILE A 33 6.17 18.55 1.75
CA ILE A 33 7.55 18.05 1.76
C ILE A 33 7.62 16.59 2.23
N SER A 34 6.92 16.25 3.29
CA SER A 34 6.91 14.88 3.81
C SER A 34 6.36 13.89 2.79
N GLU A 35 5.23 14.18 2.16
CA GLU A 35 4.59 13.30 1.17
C GLU A 35 5.36 13.26 -0.16
N GLY A 36 5.67 14.42 -0.74
CA GLY A 36 6.25 14.52 -2.08
C GLY A 36 7.75 14.27 -2.12
N TYR A 37 8.51 14.68 -1.10
CA TYR A 37 9.97 14.63 -1.11
C TYR A 37 10.56 13.46 -0.34
N VAL A 38 9.91 13.01 0.73
CA VAL A 38 10.40 11.91 1.58
C VAL A 38 9.67 10.61 1.30
N LEU A 39 8.35 10.58 1.48
CA LEU A 39 7.56 9.34 1.40
C LEU A 39 7.35 8.85 -0.04
N SER A 40 7.49 9.73 -1.05
CA SER A 40 7.46 9.35 -2.47
C SER A 40 8.46 8.24 -2.82
N HIS A 41 9.62 8.21 -2.15
CA HIS A 41 10.61 7.14 -2.33
C HIS A 41 10.10 5.75 -1.95
N PHE A 42 9.18 5.68 -1.00
CA PHE A 42 8.60 4.40 -0.56
C PHE A 42 7.34 4.04 -1.34
N ASN A 43 6.67 5.02 -1.95
CA ASN A 43 5.52 4.80 -2.82
C ASN A 43 5.96 4.33 -4.22
N TYR A 44 7.20 4.66 -4.62
CA TYR A 44 7.74 4.20 -5.88
C TYR A 44 8.02 2.69 -5.85
N CYS A 45 7.40 1.94 -6.75
CA CYS A 45 7.53 0.48 -6.84
C CYS A 45 7.24 -0.28 -5.52
N ASP A 46 6.37 0.26 -4.66
CA ASP A 46 6.07 -0.28 -3.33
C ASP A 46 5.52 -1.73 -3.37
N LEU A 47 4.85 -2.11 -4.45
CA LEU A 47 4.33 -3.46 -4.66
C LEU A 47 5.42 -4.53 -4.79
N ILE A 48 6.63 -4.15 -5.26
CA ILE A 48 7.78 -5.05 -5.31
C ILE A 48 8.27 -5.37 -3.89
N TYR A 49 8.06 -4.46 -2.94
CA TYR A 49 8.48 -4.62 -1.55
C TYR A 49 7.47 -5.39 -0.68
N ASN A 50 6.49 -6.05 -1.28
CA ASN A 50 5.49 -6.79 -0.50
C ASN A 50 6.11 -7.90 0.35
N ASN A 51 7.21 -8.50 -0.10
CA ASN A 51 7.93 -9.58 0.58
C ASN A 51 9.26 -9.12 1.21
N ILE A 52 9.31 -7.92 1.78
CA ILE A 52 10.50 -7.48 2.54
C ILE A 52 10.46 -7.99 3.98
N THR A 53 11.64 -8.09 4.58
CA THR A 53 11.78 -8.50 5.98
C THR A 53 11.05 -7.55 6.92
N GLU A 54 10.55 -8.06 8.04
CA GLU A 54 9.85 -7.26 9.05
C GLU A 54 10.72 -6.10 9.57
N PHE A 55 12.01 -6.34 9.71
CA PHE A 55 12.98 -5.30 10.07
C PHE A 55 12.97 -4.09 9.10
N LEU A 56 12.86 -4.33 7.79
CA LEU A 56 12.78 -3.27 6.80
C LEU A 56 11.43 -2.56 6.83
N LYS A 57 10.33 -3.29 7.02
CA LYS A 57 8.99 -2.71 7.19
C LYS A 57 8.98 -1.73 8.36
N GLN A 58 9.52 -2.15 9.51
CA GLN A 58 9.63 -1.29 10.69
C GLN A 58 10.50 -0.05 10.45
N LYS A 59 11.61 -0.16 9.70
CA LYS A 59 12.44 0.99 9.34
C LYS A 59 11.68 2.00 8.46
N ILE A 60 10.93 1.52 7.47
CA ILE A 60 10.09 2.35 6.61
C ILE A 60 9.01 3.05 7.46
N GLN A 61 8.33 2.30 8.34
CA GLN A 61 7.33 2.88 9.24
C GLN A 61 7.94 3.91 10.20
N LYS A 62 9.13 3.67 10.75
CA LYS A 62 9.85 4.65 11.59
C LYS A 62 10.15 5.94 10.82
N THR A 63 10.42 5.86 9.52
CA THR A 63 10.63 7.06 8.69
C THR A 63 9.34 7.86 8.57
N GLN A 64 8.19 7.22 8.31
CA GLN A 64 6.89 7.89 8.31
C GLN A 64 6.58 8.52 9.66
N ASN A 65 6.81 7.81 10.75
CA ASN A 65 6.62 8.33 12.11
C ASN A 65 7.47 9.58 12.37
N THR A 66 8.69 9.63 11.82
CA THR A 66 9.55 10.81 11.92
C THR A 66 9.03 11.97 11.06
N CYS A 67 8.45 11.70 9.89
CA CYS A 67 7.76 12.72 9.09
C CYS A 67 6.58 13.32 9.85
N ILE A 68 5.78 12.52 10.54
CA ILE A 68 4.66 13.00 11.36
C ILE A 68 5.16 13.90 12.49
N ARG A 69 6.22 13.49 13.20
CA ARG A 69 6.85 14.35 14.22
C ARG A 69 7.36 15.67 13.64
N PHE A 70 7.91 15.64 12.44
CA PHE A 70 8.34 16.87 11.75
C PHE A 70 7.17 17.80 11.43
N ILE A 71 6.04 17.26 10.97
CA ILE A 71 4.83 18.03 10.63
C ILE A 71 4.27 18.75 11.87
N PHE A 72 4.14 18.04 12.98
CA PHE A 72 3.56 18.56 14.21
C PHE A 72 4.56 19.17 15.20
N GLY A 73 5.85 19.14 14.89
CA GLY A 73 6.89 19.66 15.78
C GLY A 73 7.11 18.84 17.06
N LEU A 74 6.66 17.56 17.06
CA LEU A 74 6.74 16.67 18.22
C LEU A 74 8.19 16.24 18.52
N ARG A 75 8.46 15.89 19.79
CA ARG A 75 9.73 15.34 20.23
C ARG A 75 9.86 13.85 19.85
N LYS A 76 11.07 13.31 19.95
CA LYS A 76 11.41 11.94 19.56
C LYS A 76 10.55 10.87 20.24
N TYR A 77 10.16 11.08 21.48
CA TYR A 77 9.45 10.09 22.31
C TYR A 77 7.96 10.39 22.46
N ASP A 78 7.45 11.48 21.89
CA ASP A 78 6.04 11.83 21.99
C ASP A 78 5.19 10.81 21.21
N HIS A 79 3.98 10.54 21.75
CA HIS A 79 3.00 9.73 21.08
C HIS A 79 2.48 10.41 19.82
N ILE A 80 2.30 9.62 18.75
CA ILE A 80 1.91 10.13 17.42
C ILE A 80 0.53 9.64 16.96
N SER A 81 -0.16 8.83 17.77
CA SER A 81 -1.45 8.21 17.38
C SER A 81 -2.53 9.26 17.04
N SER A 82 -2.66 10.31 17.87
CA SER A 82 -3.57 11.42 17.60
C SER A 82 -3.24 12.15 16.29
N SER A 83 -1.95 12.35 16.02
CA SER A 83 -1.47 13.02 14.80
C SER A 83 -1.75 12.19 13.54
N PHE A 84 -1.72 10.85 13.62
CA PHE A 84 -2.15 9.97 12.52
C PHE A 84 -3.62 10.15 12.20
N ILE A 85 -4.47 10.24 13.23
CA ILE A 85 -5.92 10.43 13.09
C ILE A 85 -6.20 11.80 12.48
N GLU A 86 -5.57 12.85 12.97
CA GLU A 86 -5.72 14.23 12.47
C GLU A 86 -5.34 14.35 10.99
N LEU A 87 -4.22 13.76 10.59
CA LEU A 87 -3.78 13.73 9.19
C LEU A 87 -4.61 12.78 8.31
N LYS A 88 -5.47 11.93 8.90
CA LYS A 88 -6.21 10.88 8.18
C LYS A 88 -5.29 10.05 7.27
N THR A 89 -4.05 9.82 7.71
CA THR A 89 -3.05 9.12 6.91
C THR A 89 -3.02 7.63 7.21
N LEU A 90 -2.69 6.84 6.21
CA LEU A 90 -2.48 5.40 6.32
C LEU A 90 -1.03 5.13 6.72
N ASN A 91 -0.79 4.05 7.45
CA ASN A 91 0.57 3.56 7.67
C ASN A 91 1.18 3.02 6.36
N MET A 92 2.47 2.73 6.33
CA MET A 92 3.17 2.36 5.09
C MET A 92 2.71 1.02 4.52
N GLU A 93 2.32 0.07 5.36
CA GLU A 93 1.78 -1.22 4.93
C GLU A 93 0.37 -1.08 4.35
N GLU A 94 -0.46 -0.28 5.00
CA GLU A 94 -1.81 0.04 4.52
C GLU A 94 -1.80 0.79 3.19
N ARG A 95 -0.88 1.76 3.01
CA ARG A 95 -0.69 2.44 1.72
C ARG A 95 -0.38 1.44 0.62
N ARG A 96 0.54 0.51 0.88
CA ARG A 96 0.89 -0.56 -0.07
C ARG A 96 -0.30 -1.44 -0.39
N THR A 97 -1.09 -1.81 0.60
CA THR A 97 -2.31 -2.60 0.40
C THR A 97 -3.31 -1.88 -0.50
N VAL A 98 -3.53 -0.57 -0.28
CA VAL A 98 -4.40 0.24 -1.15
C VAL A 98 -3.85 0.33 -2.58
N HIS A 99 -2.54 0.51 -2.75
CA HIS A 99 -1.92 0.53 -4.08
C HIS A 99 -2.05 -0.83 -4.78
N GLY A 100 -1.83 -1.93 -4.05
CA GLY A 100 -1.96 -3.29 -4.58
C GLY A 100 -3.39 -3.63 -5.00
N LEU A 101 -4.38 -3.29 -4.18
CA LEU A 101 -5.80 -3.48 -4.54
C LEU A 101 -6.19 -2.62 -5.74
N THR A 102 -5.70 -1.38 -5.82
CA THR A 102 -5.94 -0.50 -6.98
C THR A 102 -5.31 -1.06 -8.25
N MET A 103 -4.08 -1.59 -8.16
CA MET A 103 -3.41 -2.22 -9.29
C MET A 103 -4.12 -3.51 -9.70
N MET A 104 -4.55 -4.33 -8.75
CA MET A 104 -5.31 -5.55 -9.02
C MET A 104 -6.63 -5.24 -9.74
N HIS A 105 -7.33 -4.19 -9.33
CA HIS A 105 -8.52 -3.71 -10.01
C HIS A 105 -8.26 -3.31 -11.47
N LYS A 106 -7.14 -2.62 -11.73
CA LYS A 106 -6.75 -2.28 -13.12
C LYS A 106 -6.46 -3.52 -13.95
N ILE A 107 -5.83 -4.55 -13.36
CA ILE A 107 -5.55 -5.81 -14.03
C ILE A 107 -6.85 -6.55 -14.36
N VAL A 108 -7.77 -6.64 -13.42
CA VAL A 108 -9.08 -7.31 -13.57
C VAL A 108 -9.93 -6.63 -14.66
N ASN A 109 -9.89 -5.31 -14.75
CA ASN A 109 -10.66 -4.54 -15.73
C ASN A 109 -9.91 -4.30 -17.05
N ASN A 110 -8.83 -5.04 -17.34
CA ASN A 110 -8.04 -4.94 -18.56
C ASN A 110 -7.47 -3.53 -18.86
N ILE A 111 -7.29 -2.70 -17.82
CA ILE A 111 -6.66 -1.37 -17.92
C ILE A 111 -5.13 -1.49 -17.83
N ALA A 112 -4.63 -2.61 -17.31
CA ALA A 112 -3.21 -2.92 -17.20
C ALA A 112 -2.67 -3.60 -18.47
N PRO A 113 -1.34 -3.64 -18.66
CA PRO A 113 -0.73 -4.36 -19.78
C PRO A 113 -1.14 -5.83 -19.88
N THR A 114 -1.27 -6.34 -21.10
CA THR A 114 -1.80 -7.69 -21.40
C THR A 114 -1.04 -8.82 -20.72
N TYR A 115 0.29 -8.69 -20.54
CA TYR A 115 1.10 -9.70 -19.85
C TYR A 115 0.75 -9.84 -18.35
N LEU A 116 0.11 -8.85 -17.73
CA LEU A 116 -0.41 -8.93 -16.37
C LEU A 116 -1.86 -9.48 -16.36
N THR A 117 -2.70 -9.01 -17.27
CA THR A 117 -4.09 -9.43 -17.34
C THR A 117 -4.23 -10.90 -17.69
N SER A 118 -3.35 -11.44 -18.55
CA SER A 118 -3.31 -12.86 -18.90
C SER A 118 -2.99 -13.81 -17.73
N LYS A 119 -2.46 -13.29 -16.63
CA LYS A 119 -2.18 -14.08 -15.41
C LYS A 119 -3.40 -14.29 -14.52
N ILE A 120 -4.47 -13.55 -14.75
CA ILE A 120 -5.72 -13.71 -14.00
C ILE A 120 -6.51 -14.87 -14.56
N ARG A 121 -6.92 -15.79 -13.68
CA ARG A 121 -7.83 -16.88 -13.99
C ARG A 121 -9.00 -16.82 -13.01
N TYR A 122 -10.21 -17.02 -13.51
CA TYR A 122 -11.42 -17.11 -12.70
C TYR A 122 -11.83 -18.58 -12.54
N HIS A 123 -12.52 -18.89 -11.43
CA HIS A 123 -13.03 -20.24 -11.21
C HIS A 123 -13.98 -20.69 -12.32
N ASN A 124 -14.73 -19.77 -12.92
CA ASN A 124 -15.59 -20.06 -14.08
C ASN A 124 -14.82 -20.61 -15.30
N ASN A 125 -13.52 -20.30 -15.42
CA ASN A 125 -12.69 -20.78 -16.53
C ASN A 125 -12.04 -22.14 -16.26
N LEU A 126 -12.18 -22.70 -15.04
CA LEU A 126 -11.59 -23.98 -14.66
C LEU A 126 -12.58 -25.13 -14.82
N HIS A 127 -13.86 -24.88 -14.63
CA HIS A 127 -14.93 -25.91 -14.73
C HIS A 127 -16.26 -25.27 -15.12
N ASN A 128 -17.11 -26.02 -15.78
CA ASN A 128 -18.41 -25.57 -16.28
C ASN A 128 -19.53 -25.53 -15.22
N TYR A 129 -19.20 -25.81 -13.95
CA TYR A 129 -20.20 -25.83 -12.87
C TYR A 129 -20.44 -24.40 -12.35
N ASN A 130 -21.72 -24.07 -12.19
CA ASN A 130 -22.13 -22.77 -11.67
C ASN A 130 -22.03 -22.73 -10.13
N THR A 131 -20.85 -22.50 -9.60
CA THR A 131 -20.58 -22.44 -8.16
C THR A 131 -20.69 -21.01 -7.61
N ARG A 132 -20.88 -20.86 -6.28
CA ARG A 132 -20.90 -19.54 -5.60
C ARG A 132 -19.62 -18.73 -5.84
N ASN A 133 -18.51 -19.39 -6.12
CA ASN A 133 -17.20 -18.77 -6.28
C ASN A 133 -16.80 -18.52 -7.74
N LYS A 134 -17.73 -18.73 -8.71
CA LYS A 134 -17.42 -18.64 -10.14
C LYS A 134 -16.68 -17.38 -10.57
N ASN A 135 -17.02 -16.24 -9.97
CA ASN A 135 -16.45 -14.93 -10.28
C ASN A 135 -15.21 -14.58 -9.44
N LYS A 136 -14.77 -15.47 -8.55
CA LYS A 136 -13.55 -15.24 -7.77
C LYS A 136 -12.32 -15.56 -8.60
N ILE A 137 -11.26 -14.78 -8.34
CA ILE A 137 -9.94 -15.02 -8.92
C ILE A 137 -9.36 -16.28 -8.28
N VAL A 138 -8.84 -17.16 -9.12
CA VAL A 138 -8.17 -18.38 -8.66
C VAL A 138 -6.84 -18.02 -8.03
N VAL A 139 -6.66 -18.44 -6.80
CA VAL A 139 -5.36 -18.34 -6.10
C VAL A 139 -4.69 -19.71 -6.17
N GLY A 140 -3.63 -19.84 -6.95
CA GLY A 140 -2.87 -21.08 -7.06
C GLY A 140 -2.23 -21.48 -5.72
N ILE A 141 -2.01 -22.79 -5.56
CA ILE A 141 -1.30 -23.34 -4.40
C ILE A 141 0.16 -22.88 -4.48
N SER A 142 0.61 -22.23 -3.41
CA SER A 142 1.98 -21.74 -3.31
C SER A 142 2.87 -22.80 -2.63
N ARG A 143 3.96 -23.20 -3.30
CA ARG A 143 4.92 -24.16 -2.74
C ARG A 143 5.92 -23.50 -1.78
N THR A 144 6.12 -22.19 -1.89
CA THR A 144 7.07 -21.43 -1.06
C THR A 144 6.39 -20.23 -0.44
N ALA A 145 6.76 -19.90 0.80
CA ALA A 145 6.27 -18.70 1.48
C ALA A 145 6.61 -17.42 0.70
N MET A 146 7.76 -17.39 0.02
CA MET A 146 8.16 -16.25 -0.81
C MET A 146 7.17 -15.99 -1.95
N TYR A 147 6.73 -17.02 -2.64
CA TYR A 147 5.73 -16.89 -3.69
C TYR A 147 4.35 -16.55 -3.12
N ASP A 148 3.98 -17.14 -1.99
CA ASP A 148 2.68 -16.89 -1.33
C ASP A 148 2.50 -15.42 -0.94
N HIS A 149 3.57 -14.76 -0.49
CA HIS A 149 3.60 -13.33 -0.18
C HIS A 149 3.89 -12.43 -1.39
N SER A 150 4.03 -12.98 -2.59
CA SER A 150 4.20 -12.18 -3.81
C SER A 150 2.90 -11.46 -4.20
N PHE A 151 2.99 -10.57 -5.19
CA PHE A 151 1.88 -9.71 -5.60
C PHE A 151 0.60 -10.48 -5.92
N PHE A 152 0.66 -11.43 -6.86
CA PHE A 152 -0.55 -12.10 -7.35
C PHE A 152 -1.30 -12.90 -6.27
N PRO A 153 -0.69 -13.84 -5.53
CA PRO A 153 -1.41 -14.59 -4.50
C PRO A 153 -2.00 -13.69 -3.42
N THR A 154 -1.19 -12.73 -2.91
CA THR A 154 -1.61 -11.83 -1.84
C THR A 154 -2.79 -10.95 -2.27
N PHE A 155 -2.65 -10.25 -3.40
CA PHE A 155 -3.68 -9.28 -3.80
C PHE A 155 -4.88 -9.93 -4.48
N SER A 156 -4.77 -11.14 -5.01
CA SER A 156 -5.93 -11.91 -5.45
C SER A 156 -6.83 -12.30 -4.27
N ARG A 157 -6.26 -12.75 -3.15
CA ARG A 157 -7.03 -13.04 -1.92
C ARG A 157 -7.72 -11.79 -1.41
N LEU A 158 -6.96 -10.70 -1.22
CA LEU A 158 -7.49 -9.44 -0.72
C LEU A 158 -8.56 -8.82 -1.63
N TYR A 159 -8.40 -8.97 -2.95
CA TYR A 159 -9.38 -8.49 -3.91
C TYR A 159 -10.66 -9.33 -3.91
N ASN A 160 -10.54 -10.64 -3.74
CA ASN A 160 -11.69 -11.52 -3.55
C ASN A 160 -12.47 -11.16 -2.26
N ASP A 161 -11.75 -10.85 -1.16
CA ASP A 161 -12.37 -10.41 0.10
C ASP A 161 -13.08 -9.06 -0.07
N LEU A 162 -12.46 -8.12 -0.77
CA LEU A 162 -13.06 -6.81 -1.07
C LEU A 162 -14.33 -6.97 -1.91
N ASN A 163 -14.32 -7.84 -2.94
CA ASN A 163 -15.48 -8.11 -3.80
C ASN A 163 -16.61 -8.84 -3.08
N ALA A 164 -16.30 -9.66 -2.08
CA ALA A 164 -17.32 -10.30 -1.26
C ALA A 164 -18.15 -9.28 -0.45
N ILE A 165 -17.55 -8.13 -0.12
CA ILE A 165 -18.23 -7.05 0.61
C ILE A 165 -18.98 -6.11 -0.34
N LYS A 166 -18.44 -5.87 -1.53
CA LYS A 166 -19.03 -4.99 -2.55
C LYS A 166 -18.72 -5.51 -3.94
N ASN A 167 -19.71 -5.51 -4.84
CA ASN A 167 -19.50 -5.82 -6.27
C ASN A 167 -18.64 -4.70 -6.90
N SER A 168 -17.33 -4.82 -6.79
CA SER A 168 -16.37 -3.76 -7.15
C SER A 168 -15.98 -3.76 -8.63
N SER A 169 -16.46 -4.72 -9.43
CA SER A 169 -16.12 -4.84 -10.85
C SER A 169 -16.52 -3.64 -11.70
N GLU A 170 -17.56 -2.90 -11.30
CA GLU A 170 -18.10 -1.75 -12.03
C GLU A 170 -17.55 -0.40 -11.56
N PHE A 171 -16.66 -0.37 -10.59
CA PHE A 171 -16.19 0.88 -10.03
C PHE A 171 -15.08 1.54 -10.84
N SER A 172 -15.08 2.87 -10.85
CA SER A 172 -13.95 3.65 -11.36
C SER A 172 -12.69 3.43 -10.48
N VAL A 173 -11.50 3.67 -11.03
CA VAL A 173 -10.24 3.55 -10.30
C VAL A 173 -10.19 4.46 -9.06
N SER A 174 -10.81 5.63 -9.10
CA SER A 174 -10.90 6.54 -7.95
C SER A 174 -11.81 5.98 -6.85
N THR A 175 -12.94 5.42 -7.23
CA THR A 175 -13.91 4.81 -6.31
C THR A 175 -13.30 3.60 -5.60
N ILE A 176 -12.63 2.71 -6.34
CA ILE A 176 -11.99 1.53 -5.74
C ILE A 176 -10.87 1.92 -4.78
N LYS A 177 -10.11 2.99 -5.07
CA LYS A 177 -9.08 3.49 -4.16
C LYS A 177 -9.67 3.92 -2.81
N ASN A 178 -10.82 4.58 -2.82
CA ASN A 178 -11.53 4.98 -1.59
C ASN A 178 -12.08 3.77 -0.85
N HIS A 179 -12.67 2.80 -1.56
CA HIS A 179 -13.16 1.56 -0.95
C HIS A 179 -12.02 0.73 -0.35
N ALA A 180 -10.88 0.62 -1.03
CA ALA A 180 -9.69 -0.05 -0.51
C ALA A 180 -9.18 0.65 0.76
N ARG A 181 -9.21 1.99 0.85
CA ARG A 181 -8.85 2.72 2.07
C ARG A 181 -9.78 2.38 3.22
N ILE A 182 -11.09 2.39 3.00
CA ILE A 182 -12.09 2.03 4.02
C ILE A 182 -11.90 0.57 4.45
N PHE A 183 -11.72 -0.35 3.51
CA PHE A 183 -11.49 -1.77 3.77
C PHE A 183 -10.28 -1.99 4.68
N VAL A 184 -9.18 -1.31 4.39
CA VAL A 184 -7.94 -1.44 5.17
C VAL A 184 -8.08 -0.84 6.56
N ILE A 185 -8.79 0.28 6.71
CA ILE A 185 -9.05 0.92 8.01
C ILE A 185 -9.94 0.02 8.87
N ASN A 186 -11.00 -0.57 8.30
CA ASN A 186 -11.90 -1.47 9.03
C ASN A 186 -11.20 -2.77 9.48
N LYS A 187 -10.12 -3.17 8.82
CA LYS A 187 -9.33 -4.36 9.21
C LYS A 187 -8.39 -4.10 10.39
N ARG A 188 -8.24 -2.83 10.83
CA ARG A 188 -7.49 -2.45 12.05
C ARG A 188 -8.25 -2.80 13.35
N ILE A 189 -9.59 -2.90 13.28
CA ILE A 189 -10.48 -3.17 14.39
C ILE A 189 -10.65 -4.67 14.53
#